data_32667b32f4e626667f8f03d6a5226941
#
_entry.id   32667b32f4e626667f8f03d6a5226941
#
_cell.length_a   1.000
_cell.length_b   1.000
_cell.length_c   1.000
_cell.angle_alpha   90.00
_cell.angle_beta   90.00
_cell.angle_gamma   90.00
#
_symmetry.space_group_name_H-M   'P 1'
#
loop_
_entity.id
_entity.type
_entity.pdbx_description
1 polymer ?
#
loop_
_entity_poly.entity_id
_entity_poly.type
_entity_poly.pdbx_seq_one_letter_code
_entity_poly.pdbx_strand_id
1 'polypeptide(L)'
;MAVRNASLEDPNVGFVTGLEWMDVPGGAGVPVTEDRVYGLTAWYRAIALIAGVNATLPFKVFAAGTHSTATQGMILDNPNPAITPFEFWQGHYAHALSHGTAYARKVRDRSDRVVELWPVHPSAVTPERVVASPTNPSGKVFKVTKKGSGEPLVLTPREMFETPYLAVNGSQGISPLRVARETLGIALAAEQSAASFYRSGSRLAGVLQSKRDLDEVKATRMKRRWRERTGGSANVGDIAVLDNETEFKPISISPIDAQLLESRRFSATEIARLFGIPPHLLGDVTSSTSWGAGIAEQTDGFVKFTLLPWLELVEQRVDRELLPGGWTQTQWFSKHILEGLLRGTPAQRAAFYHQAITDGWMSRATVREKEDLEYVEGLDEFLVPSNLTLVSVDGSIVPLSAAGTQESADVA
;
A
#
# COMPACT_ATOMS: atom_id res chain seq x y z
N MET A 1 10.68 38.79 -16.04
CA MET A 1 9.97 37.55 -16.39
C MET A 1 8.51 37.89 -16.59
N ALA A 2 8.03 37.82 -17.84
CA ALA A 2 6.67 38.20 -18.17
C ALA A 2 5.72 37.08 -17.74
N VAL A 3 4.82 37.36 -16.79
CA VAL A 3 3.68 36.51 -16.49
C VAL A 3 2.81 36.48 -17.72
N ARG A 4 2.86 35.37 -18.48
CA ARG A 4 1.88 35.13 -19.55
C ARG A 4 0.50 34.99 -18.91
N ASN A 5 -0.41 35.83 -19.26
CA ASN A 5 -1.82 35.68 -18.93
C ASN A 5 -2.28 34.31 -19.41
N ALA A 6 -2.55 33.48 -18.46
CA ALA A 6 -3.02 32.14 -18.65
C ALA A 6 -4.49 32.19 -19.14
N SER A 7 -4.76 31.67 -20.32
CA SER A 7 -6.12 31.50 -20.84
C SER A 7 -6.73 30.23 -20.26
N LEU A 8 -7.99 30.26 -19.85
CA LEU A 8 -8.75 29.09 -19.38
C LEU A 8 -8.84 27.95 -20.42
N GLU A 9 -8.49 28.26 -21.67
CA GLU A 9 -8.47 27.33 -22.80
C GLU A 9 -7.13 26.54 -22.88
N ASP A 10 -6.08 26.98 -22.17
CA ASP A 10 -4.81 26.27 -22.13
C ASP A 10 -4.83 25.23 -21.00
N PRO A 11 -4.92 23.91 -21.29
CA PRO A 11 -4.94 22.87 -20.28
C PRO A 11 -3.67 22.83 -19.39
N ASN A 12 -2.64 23.57 -19.77
CA ASN A 12 -1.42 23.71 -18.98
C ASN A 12 -1.48 24.81 -17.91
N VAL A 13 -2.50 25.64 -17.94
CA VAL A 13 -2.65 26.86 -17.12
C VAL A 13 -3.15 26.57 -15.70
N GLY A 14 -3.41 25.49 -15.25
CA GLY A 14 -3.82 25.25 -13.86
C GLY A 14 -2.87 24.30 -13.13
N PHE A 15 -1.96 23.72 -13.86
CA PHE A 15 -1.04 22.75 -13.30
C PHE A 15 0.26 23.45 -12.91
N VAL A 16 0.19 24.16 -11.79
CA VAL A 16 1.39 24.59 -11.12
C VAL A 16 2.20 23.32 -10.86
N THR A 17 3.33 23.22 -11.53
CA THR A 17 4.40 22.25 -11.22
C THR A 17 4.97 22.45 -9.80
N GLY A 18 4.33 23.29 -9.03
CA GLY A 18 4.68 23.86 -7.73
C GLY A 18 4.57 22.92 -6.54
N LEU A 19 5.09 21.73 -6.67
CA LEU A 19 5.58 20.97 -5.51
C LEU A 19 7.10 21.17 -5.35
N GLU A 20 7.63 22.30 -5.84
CA GLU A 20 9.05 22.70 -5.71
C GLU A 20 9.51 22.72 -4.24
N TRP A 21 8.60 23.03 -3.31
CA TRP A 21 8.89 22.97 -1.88
C TRP A 21 9.21 21.56 -1.36
N MET A 22 8.85 20.50 -2.12
CA MET A 22 9.18 19.12 -1.77
C MET A 22 10.60 18.70 -2.19
N ASP A 23 11.30 19.52 -2.97
CA ASP A 23 12.65 19.23 -3.43
C ASP A 23 13.76 19.77 -2.48
N VAL A 24 13.35 20.38 -1.35
CA VAL A 24 14.29 20.84 -0.33
C VAL A 24 14.96 19.65 0.36
N PRO A 25 16.30 19.65 0.53
CA PRO A 25 17.00 18.63 1.31
C PRO A 25 16.44 18.52 2.72
N GLY A 26 16.19 17.30 3.20
CA GLY A 26 15.69 17.08 4.56
C GLY A 26 16.64 17.63 5.62
N GLY A 27 16.08 18.30 6.65
CA GLY A 27 16.85 18.97 7.72
C GLY A 27 17.61 18.03 8.66
N ALA A 28 17.27 16.71 8.65
CA ALA A 28 17.92 15.72 9.55
C ALA A 28 19.34 15.32 9.16
N GLY A 29 19.90 15.86 8.07
CA GLY A 29 21.28 15.59 7.63
C GLY A 29 21.54 14.18 7.11
N VAL A 30 20.50 13.35 6.99
CA VAL A 30 20.57 11.98 6.48
C VAL A 30 19.85 11.92 5.12
N PRO A 31 20.50 11.39 4.05
CA PRO A 31 19.84 11.25 2.76
C PRO A 31 18.70 10.25 2.84
N VAL A 32 17.51 10.69 2.44
CA VAL A 32 16.30 9.88 2.37
C VAL A 32 16.19 9.32 0.96
N THR A 33 16.60 8.08 0.79
CA THR A 33 16.49 7.32 -0.45
C THR A 33 15.53 6.16 -0.25
N GLU A 34 14.94 5.65 -1.34
CA GLU A 34 14.03 4.53 -1.29
C GLU A 34 14.64 3.33 -0.56
N ASP A 35 15.84 2.89 -0.93
CA ASP A 35 16.52 1.75 -0.31
C ASP A 35 16.68 1.90 1.21
N ARG A 36 17.01 3.11 1.67
CA ARG A 36 17.16 3.39 3.09
C ARG A 36 15.84 3.37 3.83
N VAL A 37 14.81 3.92 3.21
CA VAL A 37 13.47 3.99 3.82
C VAL A 37 12.84 2.61 3.92
N TYR A 38 13.07 1.74 2.94
CA TYR A 38 12.67 0.32 3.05
C TYR A 38 13.43 -0.43 4.17
N GLY A 39 14.56 0.09 4.64
CA GLY A 39 15.22 -0.38 5.86
C GLY A 39 14.45 -0.08 7.15
N LEU A 40 13.56 0.93 7.16
CA LEU A 40 12.69 1.21 8.30
C LEU A 40 11.58 0.15 8.41
N THR A 41 11.60 -0.63 9.48
CA THR A 41 10.67 -1.77 9.67
C THR A 41 9.20 -1.35 9.60
N ALA A 42 8.85 -0.18 10.15
CA ALA A 42 7.49 0.35 10.11
C ALA A 42 7.04 0.70 8.67
N TRP A 43 7.92 1.31 7.87
CA TRP A 43 7.65 1.61 6.46
C TRP A 43 7.47 0.34 5.65
N TYR A 44 8.44 -0.58 5.75
CA TYR A 44 8.37 -1.87 5.06
C TYR A 44 7.07 -2.60 5.39
N ARG A 45 6.72 -2.68 6.68
CA ARG A 45 5.50 -3.35 7.13
C ARG A 45 4.24 -2.65 6.63
N ALA A 46 4.21 -1.32 6.61
CA ALA A 46 3.07 -0.55 6.10
C ALA A 46 2.81 -0.82 4.61
N ILE A 47 3.86 -0.74 3.79
CA ILE A 47 3.77 -1.05 2.36
C ILE A 47 3.37 -2.51 2.13
N ALA A 48 4.05 -3.45 2.80
CA ALA A 48 3.79 -4.88 2.65
C ALA A 48 2.35 -5.26 3.08
N LEU A 49 1.82 -4.60 4.12
CA LEU A 49 0.46 -4.83 4.61
C LEU A 49 -0.57 -4.40 3.56
N ILE A 50 -0.55 -3.13 3.14
CA ILE A 50 -1.56 -2.60 2.21
C ILE A 50 -1.43 -3.28 0.84
N ALA A 51 -0.22 -3.33 0.29
CA ALA A 51 0.01 -3.95 -1.02
C ALA A 51 -0.30 -5.44 -1.02
N GLY A 52 0.08 -6.16 0.05
CA GLY A 52 -0.18 -7.58 0.18
C GLY A 52 -1.67 -7.89 0.31
N VAL A 53 -2.40 -7.18 1.19
CA VAL A 53 -3.84 -7.39 1.34
C VAL A 53 -4.58 -7.10 0.04
N ASN A 54 -4.30 -5.97 -0.62
CA ASN A 54 -4.95 -5.61 -1.87
C ASN A 54 -4.67 -6.64 -2.99
N ALA A 55 -3.44 -7.14 -3.08
CA ALA A 55 -3.06 -8.13 -4.09
C ALA A 55 -3.61 -9.54 -3.84
N THR A 56 -4.02 -9.85 -2.60
CA THR A 56 -4.68 -11.14 -2.26
C THR A 56 -6.14 -11.18 -2.66
N LEU A 57 -6.78 -10.03 -2.84
CA LEU A 57 -8.19 -9.98 -3.18
C LEU A 57 -8.44 -10.46 -4.60
N PRO A 58 -9.40 -11.37 -4.83
CA PRO A 58 -9.78 -11.75 -6.18
C PRO A 58 -10.24 -10.53 -6.96
N PHE A 59 -9.59 -10.27 -8.10
CA PHE A 59 -9.87 -9.14 -8.96
C PHE A 59 -10.50 -9.64 -10.25
N LYS A 60 -11.79 -9.37 -10.44
CA LYS A 60 -12.60 -9.95 -11.52
C LYS A 60 -13.26 -8.88 -12.38
N VAL A 61 -13.55 -9.24 -13.64
CA VAL A 61 -14.34 -8.42 -14.56
C VAL A 61 -15.76 -8.97 -14.62
N PHE A 62 -16.73 -8.08 -14.54
CA PHE A 62 -18.15 -8.37 -14.58
C PHE A 62 -18.82 -7.71 -15.78
N ALA A 63 -19.85 -8.37 -16.32
CA ALA A 63 -20.74 -7.79 -17.31
C ALA A 63 -21.73 -6.85 -16.62
N ALA A 64 -21.87 -5.63 -17.12
CA ALA A 64 -22.87 -4.68 -16.64
C ALA A 64 -24.29 -5.25 -16.86
N GLY A 65 -25.14 -5.12 -15.86
CA GLY A 65 -26.53 -5.57 -15.89
C GLY A 65 -26.77 -7.03 -15.44
N THR A 66 -25.86 -7.95 -15.71
CA THR A 66 -26.02 -9.36 -15.31
C THR A 66 -25.17 -9.74 -14.10
N HIS A 67 -24.18 -8.93 -13.76
CA HIS A 67 -23.18 -9.24 -12.72
C HIS A 67 -22.49 -10.60 -12.89
N SER A 68 -22.60 -11.21 -14.08
CA SER A 68 -21.90 -12.44 -14.38
C SER A 68 -20.41 -12.18 -14.64
N THR A 69 -19.56 -13.07 -14.15
CA THR A 69 -18.11 -12.98 -14.38
C THR A 69 -17.82 -13.11 -15.87
N ALA A 70 -17.08 -12.16 -16.42
CA ALA A 70 -16.73 -12.16 -17.84
C ALA A 70 -15.49 -13.02 -18.10
N THR A 71 -15.53 -13.74 -19.21
CA THR A 71 -14.35 -14.50 -19.72
C THR A 71 -13.21 -13.58 -20.17
N GLN A 72 -13.45 -12.28 -20.27
CA GLN A 72 -12.46 -11.30 -20.75
C GLN A 72 -11.51 -10.77 -19.66
N GLY A 73 -11.62 -11.23 -18.42
CA GLY A 73 -10.76 -10.82 -17.32
C GLY A 73 -9.35 -11.40 -17.34
N MET A 74 -8.94 -12.08 -18.41
CA MET A 74 -7.65 -12.77 -18.49
C MET A 74 -6.44 -11.88 -18.16
N ILE A 75 -6.48 -10.58 -18.50
CA ILE A 75 -5.40 -9.67 -18.16
C ILE A 75 -5.27 -9.41 -16.66
N LEU A 76 -6.36 -9.50 -15.89
CA LEU A 76 -6.34 -9.36 -14.44
C LEU A 76 -5.90 -10.65 -13.76
N ASP A 77 -6.32 -11.80 -14.31
CA ASP A 77 -5.95 -13.13 -13.82
C ASP A 77 -4.49 -13.50 -14.14
N ASN A 78 -3.94 -12.95 -15.22
CA ASN A 78 -2.54 -13.18 -15.63
C ASN A 78 -1.97 -11.95 -16.33
N PRO A 79 -1.63 -10.89 -15.57
CA PRO A 79 -1.17 -9.63 -16.15
C PRO A 79 0.21 -9.70 -16.79
N ASN A 80 1.04 -10.69 -16.42
CA ASN A 80 2.41 -10.79 -16.88
C ASN A 80 2.85 -12.25 -17.02
N PRO A 81 3.53 -12.63 -18.12
CA PRO A 81 3.96 -14.03 -18.32
C PRO A 81 5.15 -14.46 -17.43
N ALA A 82 5.86 -13.53 -16.80
CA ALA A 82 7.08 -13.82 -16.06
C ALA A 82 6.93 -13.80 -14.54
N ILE A 83 5.86 -13.18 -14.03
CA ILE A 83 5.58 -13.05 -12.58
C ILE A 83 4.12 -13.40 -12.31
N THR A 84 3.84 -13.86 -11.09
CA THR A 84 2.48 -14.21 -10.69
C THR A 84 1.57 -12.98 -10.61
N PRO A 85 0.25 -13.14 -10.74
CA PRO A 85 -0.70 -12.03 -10.54
C PRO A 85 -0.53 -11.33 -9.20
N PHE A 86 -0.30 -12.09 -8.15
CA PHE A 86 -0.05 -11.54 -6.80
C PHE A 86 1.20 -10.65 -6.79
N GLU A 87 2.33 -11.12 -7.33
CA GLU A 87 3.58 -10.34 -7.40
C GLU A 87 3.41 -9.07 -8.23
N PHE A 88 2.68 -9.16 -9.35
CA PHE A 88 2.41 -7.99 -10.19
C PHE A 88 1.61 -6.93 -9.43
N TRP A 89 0.45 -7.30 -8.88
CA TRP A 89 -0.42 -6.34 -8.18
C TRP A 89 0.21 -5.83 -6.89
N GLN A 90 0.89 -6.70 -6.13
CA GLN A 90 1.62 -6.27 -4.93
C GLN A 90 2.69 -5.22 -5.27
N GLY A 91 3.51 -5.47 -6.29
CA GLY A 91 4.50 -4.52 -6.76
C GLY A 91 3.88 -3.22 -7.28
N HIS A 92 2.76 -3.30 -7.99
CA HIS A 92 2.02 -2.15 -8.47
C HIS A 92 1.51 -1.27 -7.33
N TYR A 93 0.86 -1.86 -6.32
CA TYR A 93 0.44 -1.13 -5.13
C TYR A 93 1.63 -0.57 -4.33
N ALA A 94 2.72 -1.33 -4.19
CA ALA A 94 3.92 -0.87 -3.49
C ALA A 94 4.54 0.37 -4.16
N HIS A 95 4.61 0.40 -5.49
CA HIS A 95 5.07 1.57 -6.25
C HIS A 95 4.16 2.79 -6.02
N ALA A 96 2.84 2.62 -6.08
CA ALA A 96 1.90 3.71 -5.83
C ALA A 96 1.99 4.24 -4.40
N LEU A 97 2.12 3.34 -3.40
CA LEU A 97 2.27 3.66 -1.98
C LEU A 97 3.58 4.40 -1.68
N SER A 98 4.65 4.11 -2.41
CA SER A 98 5.96 4.75 -2.18
C SER A 98 6.12 6.04 -2.97
N HIS A 99 5.80 5.99 -4.26
CA HIS A 99 6.07 7.08 -5.21
C HIS A 99 4.83 7.90 -5.60
N GLY A 100 3.65 7.53 -5.10
CA GLY A 100 2.39 8.18 -5.44
C GLY A 100 1.81 7.79 -6.80
N THR A 101 2.57 7.12 -7.65
CA THR A 101 2.10 6.62 -8.95
C THR A 101 2.78 5.30 -9.27
N ALA A 102 2.01 4.32 -9.69
CA ALA A 102 2.53 3.08 -10.26
C ALA A 102 2.43 3.11 -11.79
N TYR A 103 3.36 2.43 -12.45
CA TYR A 103 3.44 2.35 -13.91
C TYR A 103 3.64 0.93 -14.38
N ALA A 104 2.97 0.57 -15.50
CA ALA A 104 3.25 -0.64 -16.24
C ALA A 104 3.11 -0.38 -17.75
N ARG A 105 4.05 -0.91 -18.54
CA ARG A 105 3.97 -0.84 -20.00
C ARG A 105 2.94 -1.84 -20.50
N LYS A 106 2.02 -1.36 -21.34
CA LYS A 106 0.99 -2.17 -22.01
C LYS A 106 1.54 -2.80 -23.28
N VAL A 107 1.39 -4.11 -23.43
CA VAL A 107 1.59 -4.85 -24.69
C VAL A 107 0.22 -5.19 -25.25
N ARG A 108 0.02 -4.92 -26.55
CA ARG A 108 -1.27 -5.13 -27.23
C ARG A 108 -1.15 -6.19 -28.30
N ASP A 109 -2.23 -6.93 -28.51
CA ASP A 109 -2.39 -7.85 -29.64
C ASP A 109 -2.77 -7.12 -30.94
N ARG A 110 -2.94 -7.90 -32.01
CA ARG A 110 -3.37 -7.38 -33.33
C ARG A 110 -4.79 -6.78 -33.33
N SER A 111 -5.60 -7.13 -32.34
CA SER A 111 -6.96 -6.61 -32.12
C SER A 111 -6.99 -5.42 -31.18
N ASP A 112 -5.84 -4.82 -30.86
CA ASP A 112 -5.66 -3.69 -29.95
C ASP A 112 -6.04 -3.96 -28.49
N ARG A 113 -6.18 -5.23 -28.09
CA ARG A 113 -6.43 -5.61 -26.69
C ARG A 113 -5.14 -5.66 -25.93
N VAL A 114 -5.15 -5.18 -24.68
CA VAL A 114 -4.00 -5.32 -23.78
C VAL A 114 -3.89 -6.78 -23.34
N VAL A 115 -2.75 -7.38 -23.61
CA VAL A 115 -2.48 -8.81 -23.33
C VAL A 115 -1.40 -9.02 -22.28
N GLU A 116 -0.54 -8.01 -22.06
CA GLU A 116 0.51 -8.08 -21.03
C GLU A 116 0.74 -6.70 -20.41
N LEU A 117 1.12 -6.69 -19.13
CA LEU A 117 1.53 -5.53 -18.36
C LEU A 117 2.94 -5.77 -17.81
N TRP A 118 3.90 -4.94 -18.20
CA TRP A 118 5.27 -5.01 -17.71
C TRP A 118 5.52 -3.89 -16.69
N PRO A 119 5.80 -4.21 -15.43
CA PRO A 119 6.05 -3.20 -14.41
C PRO A 119 7.21 -2.29 -14.78
N VAL A 120 7.03 -0.98 -14.59
CA VAL A 120 8.07 0.02 -14.77
C VAL A 120 8.26 0.76 -13.46
N HIS A 121 9.51 0.79 -12.97
CA HIS A 121 9.82 1.45 -11.72
C HIS A 121 9.55 2.96 -11.82
N PRO A 122 8.83 3.58 -10.87
CA PRO A 122 8.43 4.99 -10.97
C PRO A 122 9.60 5.97 -11.09
N SER A 123 10.76 5.66 -10.48
CA SER A 123 11.96 6.52 -10.60
C SER A 123 12.53 6.58 -12.01
N ALA A 124 12.17 5.61 -12.88
CA ALA A 124 12.58 5.61 -14.28
C ALA A 124 11.62 6.38 -15.19
N VAL A 125 10.46 6.83 -14.68
CA VAL A 125 9.39 7.45 -15.47
C VAL A 125 9.27 8.94 -15.14
N THR A 126 9.40 9.77 -16.16
CA THR A 126 9.12 11.21 -16.07
C THR A 126 7.91 11.53 -16.95
N PRO A 127 6.73 11.80 -16.35
CA PRO A 127 5.56 12.25 -17.13
C PRO A 127 5.74 13.70 -17.58
N GLU A 128 5.44 13.97 -18.83
CA GLU A 128 5.51 15.31 -19.43
C GLU A 128 4.23 15.64 -20.17
N ARG A 129 3.95 16.95 -20.32
CA ARG A 129 2.89 17.47 -21.15
C ARG A 129 3.46 17.90 -22.50
N VAL A 130 2.80 17.46 -23.55
CA VAL A 130 3.05 17.86 -24.93
C VAL A 130 1.75 18.42 -25.53
N VAL A 131 1.86 19.05 -26.67
CA VAL A 131 0.65 19.53 -27.39
C VAL A 131 -0.24 18.34 -27.73
N ALA A 132 -1.52 18.44 -27.38
CA ALA A 132 -2.50 17.41 -27.71
C ALA A 132 -2.57 17.17 -29.22
N SER A 133 -2.76 15.90 -29.59
CA SER A 133 -2.88 15.49 -30.99
C SER A 133 -4.01 14.47 -31.14
N PRO A 134 -4.52 14.20 -32.36
CA PRO A 134 -5.55 13.18 -32.56
C PRO A 134 -5.14 11.78 -32.02
N THR A 135 -3.85 11.45 -32.02
CA THR A 135 -3.29 10.18 -31.52
C THR A 135 -2.97 10.22 -30.02
N ASN A 136 -2.89 11.42 -29.45
CA ASN A 136 -2.67 11.63 -28.01
C ASN A 136 -3.52 12.82 -27.53
N PRO A 137 -4.84 12.63 -27.39
CA PRO A 137 -5.76 13.72 -27.00
C PRO A 137 -5.48 14.28 -25.59
N SER A 138 -4.88 13.49 -24.72
CA SER A 138 -4.52 13.91 -23.35
C SER A 138 -3.33 14.87 -23.32
N GLY A 139 -2.53 14.92 -24.39
CA GLY A 139 -1.27 15.66 -24.39
C GLY A 139 -0.29 15.22 -23.30
N LYS A 140 -0.33 13.95 -22.89
CA LYS A 140 0.56 13.38 -21.88
C LYS A 140 1.50 12.36 -22.51
N VAL A 141 2.77 12.41 -22.16
CA VAL A 141 3.77 11.39 -22.55
C VAL A 141 4.59 10.99 -21.35
N PHE A 142 5.18 9.80 -21.40
CA PHE A 142 6.02 9.24 -20.36
C PHE A 142 7.41 9.00 -20.92
N LYS A 143 8.39 9.74 -20.44
CA LYS A 143 9.81 9.48 -20.74
C LYS A 143 10.32 8.42 -19.79
N VAL A 144 10.67 7.27 -20.33
CA VAL A 144 11.22 6.13 -19.56
C VAL A 144 12.72 6.05 -19.77
N THR A 145 13.48 6.31 -18.74
CA THR A 145 14.95 6.22 -18.76
C THR A 145 15.38 4.76 -18.63
N LYS A 146 16.09 4.24 -19.63
CA LYS A 146 16.70 2.90 -19.57
C LYS A 146 18.09 2.99 -18.97
N LYS A 147 18.41 2.13 -18.01
CA LYS A 147 19.76 2.01 -17.45
C LYS A 147 20.73 1.61 -18.57
N GLY A 148 21.71 2.48 -18.85
CA GLY A 148 22.72 2.23 -19.90
C GLY A 148 22.34 2.65 -21.34
N SER A 149 21.18 3.28 -21.54
CA SER A 149 20.77 3.87 -22.84
C SER A 149 20.83 5.39 -22.78
N GLY A 150 21.36 6.04 -23.81
CA GLY A 150 21.49 7.51 -23.86
C GLY A 150 20.18 8.24 -24.11
N GLU A 151 19.21 7.61 -24.81
CA GLU A 151 17.93 8.25 -25.14
C GLU A 151 16.78 7.60 -24.35
N PRO A 152 15.87 8.42 -23.74
CA PRO A 152 14.69 7.90 -23.05
C PRO A 152 13.68 7.36 -24.08
N LEU A 153 13.03 6.27 -23.72
CA LEU A 153 11.88 5.78 -24.47
C LEU A 153 10.66 6.66 -24.15
N VAL A 154 10.04 7.25 -25.18
CA VAL A 154 8.82 8.05 -25.01
C VAL A 154 7.61 7.18 -25.28
N LEU A 155 6.74 7.04 -24.28
CA LEU A 155 5.51 6.26 -24.35
C LEU A 155 4.30 7.17 -24.21
N THR A 156 3.22 6.82 -24.91
CA THR A 156 1.92 7.50 -24.82
C THR A 156 1.03 6.82 -23.75
N PRO A 157 -0.10 7.43 -23.34
CA PRO A 157 -1.08 6.78 -22.47
C PRO A 157 -1.67 5.48 -23.04
N ARG A 158 -1.61 5.29 -24.37
CA ARG A 158 -1.98 4.03 -25.00
C ARG A 158 -1.02 2.88 -24.65
N GLU A 159 0.25 3.21 -24.42
CA GLU A 159 1.32 2.26 -24.16
C GLU A 159 1.69 2.15 -22.68
N MET A 160 1.25 3.10 -21.84
CA MET A 160 1.53 3.13 -20.42
C MET A 160 0.23 3.02 -19.61
N PHE A 161 0.17 2.05 -18.72
CA PHE A 161 -0.84 1.98 -17.66
C PHE A 161 -0.30 2.72 -16.45
N GLU A 162 -1.09 3.68 -15.93
CA GLU A 162 -0.71 4.48 -14.78
C GLU A 162 -1.79 4.49 -13.71
N THR A 163 -1.38 4.44 -12.46
CA THR A 163 -2.27 4.55 -11.29
C THR A 163 -1.76 5.63 -10.36
N PRO A 164 -2.11 6.91 -10.59
CA PRO A 164 -1.73 8.01 -9.71
C PRO A 164 -2.66 8.07 -8.51
N TYR A 165 -2.09 8.06 -7.30
CA TYR A 165 -2.81 8.27 -6.05
C TYR A 165 -2.67 9.73 -5.58
N LEU A 166 -3.76 10.31 -5.10
CA LEU A 166 -3.82 11.72 -4.65
C LEU A 166 -3.18 12.68 -5.68
N ALA A 167 -3.66 12.61 -6.91
CA ALA A 167 -3.17 13.45 -8.03
C ALA A 167 -3.81 14.84 -7.99
N VAL A 168 -3.31 15.73 -7.16
CA VAL A 168 -3.84 17.12 -7.01
C VAL A 168 -3.77 17.91 -8.31
N ASN A 169 -2.74 17.68 -9.13
CA ASN A 169 -2.58 18.32 -10.44
C ASN A 169 -3.22 17.52 -11.60
N GLY A 170 -3.92 16.41 -11.31
CA GLY A 170 -4.53 15.53 -12.30
C GLY A 170 -3.56 14.78 -13.22
N SER A 171 -2.27 14.93 -13.02
CA SER A 171 -1.22 14.41 -13.90
C SER A 171 -0.34 13.35 -13.24
N GLN A 172 0.04 13.56 -12.00
CA GLN A 172 0.93 12.66 -11.24
C GLN A 172 0.48 12.62 -9.78
N GLY A 173 0.55 11.45 -9.17
CA GLY A 173 0.27 11.28 -7.74
C GLY A 173 1.36 11.90 -6.88
N ILE A 174 0.97 12.36 -5.70
CA ILE A 174 1.92 12.89 -4.72
C ILE A 174 2.69 11.73 -4.08
N SER A 175 4.01 11.78 -4.13
CA SER A 175 4.87 10.75 -3.55
C SER A 175 4.88 10.82 -2.01
N PRO A 176 4.42 9.77 -1.30
CA PRO A 176 4.54 9.68 0.15
C PRO A 176 5.98 9.76 0.66
N LEU A 177 6.94 9.20 -0.08
CA LEU A 177 8.38 9.36 0.21
C LEU A 177 8.82 10.82 0.26
N ARG A 178 8.29 11.66 -0.63
CA ARG A 178 8.60 13.10 -0.68
C ARG A 178 7.88 13.86 0.43
N VAL A 179 6.59 13.58 0.65
CA VAL A 179 5.79 14.24 1.69
C VAL A 179 6.34 13.97 3.08
N ALA A 180 6.69 12.72 3.38
CA ALA A 180 7.18 12.30 4.68
C ALA A 180 8.71 12.43 4.83
N ARG A 181 9.40 13.13 3.93
CA ARG A 181 10.86 13.17 3.87
C ARG A 181 11.51 13.58 5.19
N GLU A 182 10.98 14.58 5.86
CA GLU A 182 11.51 15.04 7.16
C GLU A 182 11.31 13.97 8.24
N THR A 183 10.11 13.43 8.34
CA THR A 183 9.78 12.37 9.30
C THR A 183 10.63 11.13 9.09
N LEU A 184 10.81 10.72 7.83
CA LEU A 184 11.66 9.59 7.46
C LEU A 184 13.13 9.87 7.72
N GLY A 185 13.59 11.10 7.45
CA GLY A 185 14.95 11.55 7.77
C GLY A 185 15.25 11.47 9.27
N ILE A 186 14.32 11.91 10.11
CA ILE A 186 14.42 11.81 11.57
C ILE A 186 14.46 10.35 12.01
N ALA A 187 13.60 9.50 11.45
CA ALA A 187 13.59 8.07 11.75
C ALA A 187 14.92 7.39 11.41
N LEU A 188 15.46 7.65 10.22
CA LEU A 188 16.75 7.13 9.77
C LEU A 188 17.91 7.65 10.64
N ALA A 189 17.89 8.92 11.02
CA ALA A 189 18.89 9.50 11.92
C ALA A 189 18.85 8.88 13.31
N ALA A 190 17.64 8.63 13.84
CA ALA A 190 17.46 7.96 15.12
C ALA A 190 17.98 6.52 15.10
N GLU A 191 17.71 5.75 14.03
CA GLU A 191 18.26 4.39 13.87
C GLU A 191 19.79 4.39 13.73
N GLN A 192 20.34 5.32 12.94
CA GLN A 192 21.78 5.45 12.78
C GLN A 192 22.46 5.83 14.11
N SER A 193 21.84 6.71 14.89
CA SER A 193 22.32 7.12 16.21
C SER A 193 22.28 5.94 17.18
N ALA A 194 21.19 5.18 17.22
CA ALA A 194 21.09 3.96 18.03
C ALA A 194 22.15 2.93 17.62
N ALA A 195 22.31 2.67 16.33
CA ALA A 195 23.31 1.72 15.84
C ALA A 195 24.73 2.16 16.19
N SER A 196 25.04 3.45 16.12
CA SER A 196 26.36 3.98 16.50
C SER A 196 26.59 3.90 18.00
N PHE A 197 25.55 4.12 18.81
CA PHE A 197 25.59 3.98 20.26
C PHE A 197 25.90 2.53 20.64
N TYR A 198 25.21 1.55 20.11
CA TYR A 198 25.51 0.14 20.37
C TYR A 198 26.89 -0.30 19.85
N ARG A 199 27.30 0.21 18.69
CA ARG A 199 28.63 -0.08 18.11
C ARG A 199 29.78 0.48 18.95
N SER A 200 29.59 1.66 19.54
CA SER A 200 30.59 2.27 20.40
C SER A 200 30.69 1.69 21.81
N GLY A 201 29.88 0.66 22.12
CA GLY A 201 29.89 -0.01 23.42
C GLY A 201 29.07 0.71 24.49
N SER A 202 28.10 1.50 24.13
CA SER A 202 27.04 2.18 24.90
C SER A 202 27.37 2.83 26.24
N ARG A 203 28.63 2.79 26.71
CA ARG A 203 29.02 3.23 28.06
C ARG A 203 30.16 4.22 28.15
N LEU A 204 30.50 4.88 27.04
CA LEU A 204 31.65 5.77 26.98
C LEU A 204 31.30 7.25 26.90
N ALA A 205 30.33 7.67 27.63
CA ALA A 205 30.25 9.08 27.96
C ALA A 205 30.84 9.31 29.36
N GLY A 206 32.13 9.22 29.44
CA GLY A 206 32.87 9.52 30.63
C GLY A 206 34.18 10.26 30.31
N VAL A 207 34.66 11.03 31.24
CA VAL A 207 35.94 11.71 31.16
C VAL A 207 36.96 10.91 31.98
N LEU A 208 38.08 10.56 31.35
CA LEU A 208 39.26 10.10 32.07
C LEU A 208 39.99 11.33 32.58
N GLN A 209 39.85 11.61 33.86
CA GLN A 209 40.50 12.73 34.49
C GLN A 209 41.80 12.21 35.19
N SER A 210 42.95 12.79 34.82
CA SER A 210 44.23 12.56 35.47
C SER A 210 44.58 13.76 36.32
N LYS A 211 45.14 13.55 37.47
CA LYS A 211 45.68 14.61 38.33
C LYS A 211 47.06 15.13 37.86
N ARG A 212 47.70 14.41 36.95
CA ARG A 212 48.99 14.82 36.33
C ARG A 212 48.75 15.40 34.95
N ASP A 213 49.66 16.33 34.58
CA ASP A 213 49.67 16.85 33.23
C ASP A 213 49.87 15.74 32.20
N LEU A 214 48.93 15.64 31.28
CA LEU A 214 48.94 14.68 30.18
C LEU A 214 49.52 15.37 28.95
N ASP A 215 50.65 14.89 28.52
CA ASP A 215 51.18 15.17 27.19
C ASP A 215 50.26 14.54 26.14
N GLU A 216 50.13 15.17 24.97
CA GLU A 216 49.23 14.75 23.88
C GLU A 216 49.46 13.28 23.47
N VAL A 217 50.71 12.84 23.46
CA VAL A 217 51.07 11.44 23.14
C VAL A 217 50.54 10.49 24.22
N LYS A 218 50.61 10.86 25.49
CA LYS A 218 50.07 10.05 26.60
C LYS A 218 48.56 10.04 26.60
N ALA A 219 47.90 11.16 26.33
CA ALA A 219 46.45 11.27 26.21
C ALA A 219 45.91 10.38 25.07
N THR A 220 46.56 10.43 23.91
CA THR A 220 46.21 9.61 22.75
C THR A 220 46.39 8.11 23.03
N ARG A 221 47.47 7.71 23.70
CA ARG A 221 47.75 6.34 24.11
C ARG A 221 46.70 5.81 25.12
N MET A 222 46.33 6.66 26.09
CA MET A 222 45.31 6.35 27.09
C MET A 222 43.95 6.18 26.45
N LYS A 223 43.55 7.09 25.55
CA LYS A 223 42.30 7.01 24.77
C LYS A 223 42.23 5.74 23.90
N ARG A 224 43.35 5.35 23.26
CA ARG A 224 43.43 4.15 22.46
C ARG A 224 43.26 2.89 23.32
N ARG A 225 44.04 2.77 24.41
CA ARG A 225 43.93 1.62 25.36
C ARG A 225 42.55 1.49 25.97
N TRP A 226 41.90 2.61 26.28
CA TRP A 226 40.55 2.63 26.78
C TRP A 226 39.56 2.06 25.75
N ARG A 227 39.65 2.53 24.48
CA ARG A 227 38.81 2.05 23.38
C ARG A 227 39.02 0.56 23.11
N GLU A 228 40.23 0.07 23.14
CA GLU A 228 40.56 -1.34 22.91
C GLU A 228 39.97 -2.26 23.99
N ARG A 229 39.87 -1.78 25.21
CA ARG A 229 39.32 -2.59 26.32
C ARG A 229 37.83 -2.45 26.56
N THR A 230 37.26 -1.30 26.23
CA THR A 230 35.85 -1.03 26.51
C THR A 230 34.98 -1.01 25.25
N GLY A 231 35.58 -1.02 24.07
CA GLY A 231 34.87 -1.03 22.78
C GLY A 231 34.45 -2.41 22.33
N GLY A 232 33.23 -2.51 21.76
CA GLY A 232 32.65 -3.73 21.20
C GLY A 232 31.75 -4.49 22.15
N SER A 233 30.81 -5.25 21.55
CA SER A 233 29.82 -6.06 22.30
C SER A 233 30.44 -7.21 23.11
N ALA A 234 31.65 -7.64 22.75
CA ALA A 234 32.37 -8.70 23.45
C ALA A 234 32.95 -8.27 24.81
N ASN A 235 33.16 -6.97 25.02
CA ASN A 235 33.76 -6.42 26.22
C ASN A 235 32.73 -5.79 27.19
N VAL A 236 31.46 -6.08 26.98
CA VAL A 236 30.39 -5.61 27.87
C VAL A 236 30.48 -6.29 29.21
N GLY A 237 30.80 -5.51 30.25
CA GLY A 237 30.97 -6.03 31.63
C GLY A 237 32.41 -6.30 32.07
N ASP A 238 33.41 -6.06 31.20
CA ASP A 238 34.80 -6.22 31.57
C ASP A 238 35.27 -5.10 32.52
N ILE A 239 36.21 -5.46 33.42
CA ILE A 239 36.73 -4.55 34.44
C ILE A 239 37.91 -3.78 33.85
N ALA A 240 37.75 -2.44 33.75
CA ALA A 240 38.84 -1.56 33.34
C ALA A 240 39.70 -1.19 34.56
N VAL A 241 40.99 -1.54 34.50
CA VAL A 241 41.97 -1.10 35.50
C VAL A 241 42.55 0.25 35.06
N LEU A 242 42.38 1.25 35.88
CA LEU A 242 42.93 2.61 35.66
C LEU A 242 44.28 2.72 36.36
N ASP A 243 45.24 3.37 35.67
CA ASP A 243 46.56 3.64 36.20
C ASP A 243 46.50 4.77 37.23
N ASN A 244 47.57 4.86 38.02
CA ASN A 244 47.72 5.70 39.20
C ASN A 244 47.24 7.16 38.94
N GLU A 245 46.32 7.64 39.79
CA GLU A 245 45.74 9.00 39.77
C GLU A 245 44.81 9.33 38.56
N THR A 246 44.35 8.30 37.84
CA THR A 246 43.32 8.48 36.79
C THR A 246 41.93 8.05 37.33
N GLU A 247 40.97 8.95 37.29
CA GLU A 247 39.61 8.74 37.72
C GLU A 247 38.69 8.75 36.49
N PHE A 248 37.79 7.75 36.40
CA PHE A 248 36.72 7.74 35.41
C PHE A 248 35.49 8.43 35.99
N LYS A 249 35.09 9.56 35.40
CA LYS A 249 33.83 10.22 35.72
C LYS A 249 32.82 9.91 34.63
N PRO A 250 31.80 9.08 34.92
CA PRO A 250 30.74 8.87 33.96
C PRO A 250 29.98 10.19 33.76
N ILE A 251 29.80 10.58 32.50
CA ILE A 251 28.83 11.62 32.15
C ILE A 251 27.48 10.90 32.14
N SER A 252 26.59 11.27 33.04
CA SER A 252 25.26 10.68 33.16
C SER A 252 24.48 10.86 31.86
N ILE A 253 24.15 9.76 31.17
CA ILE A 253 23.44 9.76 29.87
C ILE A 253 21.96 9.39 30.06
N SER A 254 21.43 9.52 31.22
CA SER A 254 20.13 8.94 31.58
C SER A 254 18.87 9.51 30.86
N PRO A 255 18.77 10.76 30.41
CA PRO A 255 17.60 11.23 29.67
C PRO A 255 17.58 10.86 28.18
N ILE A 256 18.76 10.69 27.56
CA ILE A 256 18.89 10.52 26.10
C ILE A 256 18.41 9.13 25.65
N ASP A 257 18.59 8.09 26.44
CA ASP A 257 18.18 6.72 26.10
C ASP A 257 16.67 6.57 26.07
N ALA A 258 15.98 7.18 27.03
CA ALA A 258 14.51 7.21 27.07
C ALA A 258 13.93 8.00 25.89
N GLN A 259 14.52 9.16 25.58
CA GLN A 259 14.13 10.00 24.45
C GLN A 259 14.37 9.33 23.10
N LEU A 260 15.44 8.54 22.96
CA LEU A 260 15.71 7.81 21.72
C LEU A 260 14.69 6.71 21.46
N LEU A 261 14.28 5.97 22.50
CA LEU A 261 13.21 4.97 22.39
C LEU A 261 11.86 5.61 22.06
N GLU A 262 11.56 6.74 22.68
CA GLU A 262 10.34 7.50 22.43
C GLU A 262 10.32 8.06 20.99
N SER A 263 11.43 8.58 20.49
CA SER A 263 11.57 9.05 19.10
C SER A 263 11.35 7.92 18.09
N ARG A 264 11.83 6.72 18.36
CA ARG A 264 11.61 5.56 17.50
C ARG A 264 10.14 5.14 17.47
N ARG A 265 9.47 5.13 18.61
CA ARG A 265 8.01 4.86 18.69
C ARG A 265 7.22 5.94 17.97
N PHE A 266 7.55 7.21 18.19
CA PHE A 266 6.94 8.33 17.50
C PHE A 266 7.05 8.20 15.98
N SER A 267 8.23 7.85 15.46
CA SER A 267 8.46 7.63 14.03
C SER A 267 7.58 6.52 13.46
N ALA A 268 7.40 5.41 14.18
CA ALA A 268 6.52 4.33 13.74
C ALA A 268 5.04 4.76 13.71
N THR A 269 4.61 5.55 14.70
CA THR A 269 3.26 6.09 14.76
C THR A 269 2.99 7.10 13.63
N GLU A 270 3.98 7.94 13.29
CA GLU A 270 3.88 8.88 12.16
C GLU A 270 3.77 8.14 10.82
N ILE A 271 4.53 7.06 10.64
CA ILE A 271 4.41 6.20 9.44
C ILE A 271 3.02 5.54 9.39
N ALA A 272 2.51 5.05 10.53
CA ALA A 272 1.17 4.49 10.62
C ALA A 272 0.11 5.51 10.20
N ARG A 273 0.24 6.76 10.67
CA ARG A 273 -0.66 7.88 10.35
C ARG A 273 -0.59 8.26 8.86
N LEU A 274 0.61 8.27 8.27
CA LEU A 274 0.80 8.58 6.85
C LEU A 274 -0.01 7.64 5.93
N PHE A 275 -0.06 6.36 6.30
CA PHE A 275 -0.76 5.33 5.53
C PHE A 275 -2.17 5.01 6.06
N GLY A 276 -2.63 5.67 7.11
CA GLY A 276 -3.94 5.39 7.71
C GLY A 276 -4.06 3.99 8.29
N ILE A 277 -2.95 3.44 8.81
CA ILE A 277 -2.91 2.09 9.39
C ILE A 277 -3.09 2.19 10.91
N PRO A 278 -4.01 1.41 11.51
CA PRO A 278 -4.09 1.30 12.96
C PRO A 278 -2.76 0.78 13.55
N PRO A 279 -2.22 1.40 14.62
CA PRO A 279 -0.90 1.06 15.16
C PRO A 279 -0.70 -0.41 15.52
N HIS A 280 -1.76 -1.10 15.98
CA HIS A 280 -1.69 -2.53 16.32
C HIS A 280 -1.37 -3.42 15.11
N LEU A 281 -1.74 -3.04 13.87
CA LEU A 281 -1.40 -3.77 12.65
C LEU A 281 0.07 -3.61 12.24
N LEU A 282 0.75 -2.59 12.78
CA LEU A 282 2.20 -2.41 12.66
C LEU A 282 2.98 -3.02 13.85
N GLY A 283 2.29 -3.65 14.80
CA GLY A 283 2.90 -4.28 15.98
C GLY A 283 3.04 -3.38 17.21
N ASP A 284 2.48 -2.18 17.19
CA ASP A 284 2.41 -1.31 18.37
C ASP A 284 1.10 -1.54 19.13
N VAL A 285 1.19 -2.36 20.18
CA VAL A 285 0.06 -2.67 21.06
C VAL A 285 -0.02 -1.77 22.29
N THR A 286 0.97 -0.90 22.51
CA THR A 286 1.07 -0.09 23.74
C THR A 286 0.07 1.06 23.77
N SER A 287 -0.38 1.55 22.61
CA SER A 287 -1.38 2.62 22.46
C SER A 287 -2.81 2.09 22.31
N SER A 288 -3.01 0.78 22.28
CA SER A 288 -4.34 0.17 22.15
C SER A 288 -4.98 -0.02 23.51
N THR A 289 -5.83 0.93 23.93
CA THR A 289 -6.66 0.81 25.13
C THR A 289 -7.94 0.00 24.92
N SER A 290 -8.18 -0.46 23.69
CA SER A 290 -9.40 -1.17 23.29
C SER A 290 -9.19 -2.68 23.31
N TRP A 291 -9.82 -3.39 24.25
CA TRP A 291 -9.85 -4.85 24.28
C TRP A 291 -11.07 -5.37 23.47
N GLY A 292 -10.83 -6.37 22.63
CA GLY A 292 -11.90 -7.10 21.94
C GLY A 292 -12.63 -6.31 20.84
N ALA A 293 -13.81 -5.79 21.10
CA ALA A 293 -14.67 -5.15 20.11
C ALA A 293 -14.00 -3.94 19.41
N GLY A 294 -13.20 -3.15 20.15
CA GLY A 294 -12.54 -1.99 19.57
C GLY A 294 -11.45 -2.32 18.54
N ILE A 295 -10.80 -3.48 18.62
CA ILE A 295 -9.83 -3.93 17.61
C ILE A 295 -10.56 -4.32 16.32
N ALA A 296 -11.70 -4.99 16.41
CA ALA A 296 -12.52 -5.33 15.24
C ALA A 296 -13.00 -4.07 14.52
N GLU A 297 -13.54 -3.10 15.24
CA GLU A 297 -13.97 -1.81 14.69
C GLU A 297 -12.82 -1.02 14.04
N GLN A 298 -11.62 -1.04 14.62
CA GLN A 298 -10.44 -0.42 14.02
C GLN A 298 -10.02 -1.13 12.73
N THR A 299 -10.13 -2.46 12.68
CA THR A 299 -9.83 -3.25 11.48
C THR A 299 -10.85 -2.96 10.39
N ASP A 300 -12.14 -2.90 10.72
CA ASP A 300 -13.19 -2.52 9.78
C ASP A 300 -13.00 -1.09 9.27
N GLY A 301 -12.60 -0.16 10.15
CA GLY A 301 -12.23 1.20 9.79
C GLY A 301 -11.06 1.25 8.82
N PHE A 302 -10.02 0.43 9.03
CA PHE A 302 -8.89 0.30 8.12
C PHE A 302 -9.30 -0.18 6.72
N VAL A 303 -10.18 -1.18 6.64
CA VAL A 303 -10.72 -1.64 5.35
C VAL A 303 -11.48 -0.52 4.67
N LYS A 304 -12.42 0.15 5.37
CA LYS A 304 -13.30 1.18 4.82
C LYS A 304 -12.56 2.44 4.39
N PHE A 305 -11.64 2.94 5.21
CA PHE A 305 -11.07 4.27 5.03
C PHE A 305 -9.67 4.23 4.41
N THR A 306 -9.00 3.09 4.45
CA THR A 306 -7.65 2.96 3.89
C THR A 306 -7.64 2.08 2.65
N LEU A 307 -8.16 0.85 2.72
CA LEU A 307 -8.04 -0.09 1.60
C LEU A 307 -9.00 0.23 0.45
N LEU A 308 -10.29 0.48 0.74
CA LEU A 308 -11.29 0.73 -0.30
C LEU A 308 -10.91 1.85 -1.29
N PRO A 309 -10.38 3.02 -0.87
CA PRO A 309 -9.97 4.05 -1.81
C PRO A 309 -8.87 3.60 -2.79
N TRP A 310 -7.97 2.72 -2.35
CA TRP A 310 -6.94 2.14 -3.20
C TRP A 310 -7.51 1.16 -4.22
N LEU A 311 -8.44 0.31 -3.79
CA LEU A 311 -9.10 -0.67 -4.65
C LEU A 311 -9.93 0.03 -5.72
N GLU A 312 -10.77 0.98 -5.33
CA GLU A 312 -11.61 1.77 -6.23
C GLU A 312 -10.77 2.53 -7.27
N LEU A 313 -9.64 3.11 -6.87
CA LEU A 313 -8.73 3.78 -7.78
C LEU A 313 -8.22 2.83 -8.87
N VAL A 314 -7.78 1.62 -8.48
CA VAL A 314 -7.26 0.63 -9.42
C VAL A 314 -8.37 0.11 -10.32
N GLU A 315 -9.57 -0.17 -9.78
CA GLU A 315 -10.75 -0.60 -10.54
C GLU A 315 -11.07 0.42 -11.64
N GLN A 316 -11.24 1.68 -11.30
CA GLN A 316 -11.52 2.74 -12.27
C GLN A 316 -10.42 2.91 -13.33
N ARG A 317 -9.16 2.71 -12.95
CA ARG A 317 -8.04 2.77 -13.90
C ARG A 317 -8.03 1.58 -14.85
N VAL A 318 -8.30 0.38 -14.32
CA VAL A 318 -8.44 -0.83 -15.14
C VAL A 318 -9.61 -0.68 -16.11
N ASP A 319 -10.78 -0.26 -15.66
CA ASP A 319 -11.97 -0.06 -16.50
C ASP A 319 -11.69 0.91 -17.64
N ARG A 320 -11.01 1.98 -17.34
CA ARG A 320 -10.69 3.03 -18.30
C ARG A 320 -9.62 2.64 -19.31
N GLU A 321 -8.60 1.90 -18.89
CA GLU A 321 -7.36 1.78 -19.66
C GLU A 321 -7.07 0.36 -20.18
N LEU A 322 -7.64 -0.67 -19.55
CA LEU A 322 -7.34 -2.06 -19.87
C LEU A 322 -8.52 -2.79 -20.48
N LEU A 323 -9.76 -2.44 -20.13
CA LEU A 323 -10.93 -3.08 -20.69
C LEU A 323 -11.23 -2.59 -22.11
N PRO A 324 -11.85 -3.46 -22.96
CA PRO A 324 -12.23 -3.07 -24.33
C PRO A 324 -13.18 -1.88 -24.36
N GLY A 325 -12.96 -0.92 -25.25
CA GLY A 325 -13.77 0.30 -25.36
C GLY A 325 -13.31 1.45 -24.45
N GLY A 326 -12.43 1.19 -23.49
CA GLY A 326 -11.85 2.20 -22.63
C GLY A 326 -12.89 3.02 -21.86
N TRP A 327 -12.65 4.33 -21.71
CA TRP A 327 -13.49 5.23 -20.91
C TRP A 327 -14.93 5.45 -21.42
N THR A 328 -15.21 5.07 -22.65
CA THR A 328 -16.56 5.20 -23.25
C THR A 328 -17.39 3.91 -23.10
N GLN A 329 -16.76 2.83 -22.68
CA GLN A 329 -17.43 1.55 -22.54
C GLN A 329 -18.23 1.49 -21.24
N THR A 330 -19.40 0.84 -21.28
CA THR A 330 -20.28 0.63 -20.12
C THR A 330 -20.70 -0.84 -19.96
N GLN A 331 -20.14 -1.72 -20.79
CA GLN A 331 -20.53 -3.15 -20.83
C GLN A 331 -19.80 -3.98 -19.77
N TRP A 332 -18.62 -3.52 -19.34
CA TRP A 332 -17.76 -4.25 -18.42
C TRP A 332 -17.29 -3.34 -17.30
N PHE A 333 -17.12 -3.90 -16.12
CA PHE A 333 -16.46 -3.25 -14.99
C PHE A 333 -15.63 -4.27 -14.22
N SER A 334 -14.56 -3.80 -13.63
CA SER A 334 -13.69 -4.61 -12.78
C SER A 334 -14.02 -4.36 -11.31
N LYS A 335 -13.88 -5.37 -10.47
CA LYS A 335 -14.15 -5.26 -9.04
C LYS A 335 -13.30 -6.24 -8.23
N HIS A 336 -12.77 -5.74 -7.10
CA HIS A 336 -12.18 -6.59 -6.09
C HIS A 336 -13.27 -7.22 -5.22
N ILE A 337 -13.16 -8.52 -4.97
CA ILE A 337 -14.11 -9.26 -4.15
C ILE A 337 -13.62 -9.20 -2.70
N LEU A 338 -14.30 -8.38 -1.89
CA LEU A 338 -13.94 -8.11 -0.49
C LEU A 338 -14.44 -9.16 0.50
N GLU A 339 -15.31 -10.07 0.06
CA GLU A 339 -15.95 -11.05 0.94
C GLU A 339 -14.95 -11.85 1.78
N GLY A 340 -13.81 -12.22 1.18
CA GLY A 340 -12.76 -12.95 1.88
C GLY A 340 -12.09 -12.15 3.00
N LEU A 341 -11.93 -10.85 2.80
CA LEU A 341 -11.31 -9.94 3.79
C LEU A 341 -12.25 -9.61 4.94
N LEU A 342 -13.55 -9.49 4.64
CA LEU A 342 -14.60 -9.19 5.62
C LEU A 342 -15.14 -10.46 6.30
N ARG A 343 -14.62 -11.65 5.95
CA ARG A 343 -14.98 -12.91 6.60
C ARG A 343 -14.65 -12.84 8.08
N GLY A 344 -15.67 -12.65 8.90
CA GLY A 344 -15.55 -12.67 10.36
C GLY A 344 -15.13 -14.04 10.91
N THR A 345 -15.21 -14.18 12.22
CA THR A 345 -14.97 -15.48 12.89
C THR A 345 -15.86 -16.56 12.30
N PRO A 346 -15.52 -17.85 12.42
CA PRO A 346 -16.37 -18.95 11.96
C PRO A 346 -17.84 -18.85 12.43
N ALA A 347 -18.04 -18.35 13.65
CA ALA A 347 -19.38 -18.12 14.20
C ALA A 347 -20.14 -17.01 13.45
N GLN A 348 -19.48 -15.90 13.13
CA GLN A 348 -20.07 -14.80 12.36
C GLN A 348 -20.38 -15.24 10.91
N ARG A 349 -19.52 -16.03 10.28
CA ARG A 349 -19.78 -16.61 8.96
C ARG A 349 -20.99 -17.53 8.98
N ALA A 350 -21.04 -18.43 9.96
CA ALA A 350 -22.16 -19.35 10.12
C ALA A 350 -23.48 -18.60 10.29
N ALA A 351 -23.51 -17.53 11.08
CA ALA A 351 -24.69 -16.68 11.27
C ALA A 351 -25.08 -15.97 9.97
N PHE A 352 -24.11 -15.41 9.25
CA PHE A 352 -24.32 -14.75 7.96
C PHE A 352 -24.88 -15.72 6.91
N TYR A 353 -24.28 -16.91 6.75
CA TYR A 353 -24.77 -17.91 5.80
C TYR A 353 -26.14 -18.44 6.18
N HIS A 354 -26.37 -18.65 7.47
CA HIS A 354 -27.68 -19.06 7.94
C HIS A 354 -28.76 -18.04 7.54
N GLN A 355 -28.48 -16.76 7.77
CA GLN A 355 -29.42 -15.70 7.38
C GLN A 355 -29.57 -15.62 5.85
N ALA A 356 -28.48 -15.66 5.10
CA ALA A 356 -28.48 -15.59 3.64
C ALA A 356 -29.31 -16.71 2.97
N ILE A 357 -29.17 -17.92 3.51
CA ILE A 357 -29.95 -19.09 3.05
C ILE A 357 -31.42 -18.93 3.46
N THR A 358 -31.69 -18.52 4.70
CA THR A 358 -33.04 -18.37 5.22
C THR A 358 -33.80 -17.25 4.50
N ASP A 359 -33.14 -16.13 4.21
CA ASP A 359 -33.72 -15.01 3.47
C ASP A 359 -33.83 -15.27 1.95
N GLY A 360 -33.31 -16.41 1.46
CA GLY A 360 -33.47 -16.86 0.10
C GLY A 360 -32.64 -16.16 -0.97
N TRP A 361 -31.62 -15.37 -0.61
CA TRP A 361 -30.76 -14.72 -1.60
C TRP A 361 -29.45 -15.49 -1.87
N MET A 362 -29.16 -16.56 -1.14
CA MET A 362 -28.01 -17.44 -1.37
C MET A 362 -28.43 -18.92 -1.29
N SER A 363 -27.98 -19.73 -2.24
CA SER A 363 -28.20 -21.18 -2.21
C SER A 363 -27.19 -21.90 -1.32
N ARG A 364 -27.51 -23.09 -0.87
CA ARG A 364 -26.60 -23.95 -0.11
C ARG A 364 -25.38 -24.36 -0.94
N ALA A 365 -25.55 -24.56 -2.26
CA ALA A 365 -24.46 -24.84 -3.19
C ALA A 365 -23.48 -23.68 -3.26
N THR A 366 -23.95 -22.42 -3.35
CA THR A 366 -23.12 -21.22 -3.34
C THR A 366 -22.33 -21.11 -2.04
N VAL A 367 -22.91 -21.44 -0.89
CA VAL A 367 -22.19 -21.44 0.38
C VAL A 367 -21.07 -22.49 0.40
N ARG A 368 -21.34 -23.69 -0.13
CA ARG A 368 -20.32 -24.76 -0.25
C ARG A 368 -19.16 -24.33 -1.14
N GLU A 369 -19.45 -23.72 -2.29
CA GLU A 369 -18.45 -23.17 -3.20
C GLU A 369 -17.57 -22.10 -2.51
N LYS A 370 -18.21 -21.19 -1.75
CA LYS A 370 -17.47 -20.14 -1.00
C LYS A 370 -16.57 -20.68 0.13
N GLU A 371 -16.88 -21.84 0.66
CA GLU A 371 -16.10 -22.52 1.71
C GLU A 371 -15.23 -23.65 1.15
N ASP A 372 -15.01 -23.68 -0.19
CA ASP A 372 -14.20 -24.69 -0.90
C ASP A 372 -14.62 -26.14 -0.60
N LEU A 373 -15.92 -26.36 -0.41
CA LEU A 373 -16.49 -27.69 -0.17
C LEU A 373 -16.98 -28.30 -1.47
N GLU A 374 -16.87 -29.63 -1.59
CA GLU A 374 -17.33 -30.38 -2.75
C GLU A 374 -18.80 -30.08 -3.10
N TYR A 375 -19.06 -29.92 -4.41
CA TYR A 375 -20.42 -29.70 -4.91
C TYR A 375 -21.33 -30.92 -4.61
N VAL A 376 -22.56 -30.65 -4.20
CA VAL A 376 -23.58 -31.66 -3.94
C VAL A 376 -24.82 -31.31 -4.73
N GLU A 377 -25.26 -32.21 -5.60
CA GLU A 377 -26.44 -32.04 -6.43
C GLU A 377 -27.72 -31.83 -5.58
N GLY A 378 -28.61 -30.94 -6.02
CA GLY A 378 -29.86 -30.60 -5.32
C GLY A 378 -29.70 -29.54 -4.22
N LEU A 379 -28.56 -28.91 -4.08
CA LEU A 379 -28.35 -27.80 -3.15
C LEU A 379 -28.38 -26.41 -3.82
N ASP A 380 -28.66 -26.36 -5.14
CA ASP A 380 -28.67 -25.09 -5.92
C ASP A 380 -29.95 -24.28 -5.69
N GLU A 381 -31.01 -24.93 -5.18
CA GLU A 381 -32.29 -24.28 -4.95
C GLU A 381 -32.22 -23.27 -3.78
N PHE A 382 -32.93 -22.15 -3.97
CA PHE A 382 -33.10 -21.16 -2.92
C PHE A 382 -34.19 -21.58 -1.96
N LEU A 383 -33.94 -21.48 -0.65
CA LEU A 383 -34.97 -21.71 0.37
C LEU A 383 -35.77 -20.42 0.53
N VAL A 384 -37.08 -20.53 0.41
CA VAL A 384 -37.99 -19.42 0.70
C VAL A 384 -38.84 -19.81 1.91
N PRO A 385 -38.88 -18.98 2.97
CA PRO A 385 -39.72 -19.28 4.12
C PRO A 385 -41.18 -19.43 3.71
N SER A 386 -41.83 -20.51 4.15
CA SER A 386 -43.22 -20.82 3.80
C SER A 386 -44.27 -19.82 4.30
N ASN A 387 -43.86 -18.94 5.20
CA ASN A 387 -44.71 -17.87 5.75
C ASN A 387 -44.60 -16.55 4.95
N LEU A 388 -43.81 -16.51 3.87
CA LEU A 388 -43.72 -15.34 2.99
C LEU A 388 -44.74 -15.48 1.86
N THR A 389 -45.36 -14.38 1.50
CA THR A 389 -46.25 -14.27 0.35
C THR A 389 -45.60 -13.32 -0.68
N LEU A 390 -45.70 -13.71 -1.96
CA LEU A 390 -45.27 -12.80 -3.05
C LEU A 390 -46.34 -11.73 -3.24
N VAL A 391 -45.91 -10.48 -3.21
CA VAL A 391 -46.72 -9.33 -3.62
C VAL A 391 -46.27 -8.96 -5.02
N SER A 392 -47.12 -9.14 -5.99
CA SER A 392 -46.88 -8.75 -7.38
C SER A 392 -46.86 -7.22 -7.51
N VAL A 393 -46.26 -6.69 -8.58
CA VAL A 393 -46.15 -5.23 -8.84
C VAL A 393 -47.52 -4.54 -8.90
N ASP A 394 -48.59 -5.29 -9.21
CA ASP A 394 -49.99 -4.85 -9.23
C ASP A 394 -50.66 -4.86 -7.85
N GLY A 395 -49.94 -5.27 -6.79
CA GLY A 395 -50.43 -5.37 -5.42
C GLY A 395 -51.19 -6.68 -5.12
N SER A 396 -51.27 -7.63 -6.03
CA SER A 396 -51.89 -8.94 -5.77
C SER A 396 -50.99 -9.81 -4.89
N ILE A 397 -51.58 -10.51 -3.93
CA ILE A 397 -50.88 -11.40 -3.01
C ILE A 397 -51.00 -12.84 -3.56
N VAL A 398 -49.88 -13.45 -3.93
CA VAL A 398 -49.83 -14.83 -4.41
C VAL A 398 -49.14 -15.70 -3.35
N PRO A 399 -49.84 -16.71 -2.74
CA PRO A 399 -49.19 -17.65 -1.84
C PRO A 399 -48.17 -18.50 -2.62
N LEU A 400 -46.96 -18.67 -2.07
CA LEU A 400 -45.86 -19.43 -2.69
C LEU A 400 -46.24 -20.89 -3.06
N SER A 401 -47.22 -21.47 -2.39
CA SER A 401 -47.75 -22.80 -2.69
C SER A 401 -48.53 -22.88 -4.01
N ALA A 402 -48.93 -21.75 -4.61
CA ALA A 402 -49.71 -21.74 -5.84
C ALA A 402 -48.86 -21.52 -7.12
N ALA A 403 -47.60 -21.14 -7.00
CA ALA A 403 -46.74 -20.88 -8.13
C ALA A 403 -46.16 -22.14 -8.81
N GLY A 404 -46.29 -23.31 -8.19
CA GLY A 404 -45.75 -24.57 -8.70
C GLY A 404 -46.71 -25.45 -9.52
N THR A 405 -47.98 -25.02 -9.77
CA THR A 405 -49.02 -25.89 -10.33
C THR A 405 -49.54 -25.46 -11.71
N GLN A 406 -48.92 -24.49 -12.39
CA GLN A 406 -49.46 -23.96 -13.67
C GLN A 406 -48.75 -24.45 -14.94
N GLU A 407 -47.83 -25.39 -14.88
CA GLU A 407 -47.11 -25.81 -16.11
C GLU A 407 -47.33 -27.24 -16.58
N SER A 408 -48.50 -27.86 -16.24
CA SER A 408 -48.79 -29.20 -16.74
C SER A 408 -50.22 -29.40 -17.34
N ALA A 409 -50.86 -28.31 -17.81
CA ALA A 409 -52.24 -28.42 -18.34
C ALA A 409 -52.43 -28.08 -19.83
N ASP A 410 -51.35 -27.85 -20.59
CA ASP A 410 -51.48 -27.57 -22.05
C ASP A 410 -50.57 -28.45 -22.90
N VAL A 411 -50.60 -29.79 -22.72
CA VAL A 411 -50.23 -30.77 -23.77
C VAL A 411 -51.19 -31.95 -23.67
N ALA A 412 -52.29 -31.83 -24.31
CA ALA A 412 -53.14 -32.96 -24.77
C ALA A 412 -53.81 -32.58 -26.11
#